data_0d0bff6e59b6f003319805f1e7f3f944
#
_entry.id   0d0bff6e59b6f003319805f1e7f3f944
#
_cell.length_a   1.000
_cell.length_b   1.000
_cell.length_c   1.000
_cell.angle_alpha   90.00
_cell.angle_beta   90.00
_cell.angle_gamma   90.00
#
_symmetry.space_group_name_H-M   'P 1'
#
loop_
_entity.id
_entity.type
_entity.pdbx_description
1 polymer ?
#
loop_
_entity_poly.entity_id
_entity_poly.type
_entity_poly.pdbx_seq_one_letter_code
_entity_poly.pdbx_strand_id
1 'polypeptide(L)'
;EPNWENLQIMHAWGAAGGGERNGIYYTFCSENNVEYSDYINSRNKFGSDDTFGRVCEKALLDTKGIIKELYDVVLVDEAQDFSVSFLRMCYEMLKVPKRLVYAYDELQNLRLKSLPSPEKIFGSHPNGTPRVKFYEASEGKPQQDIILEKCYRNSRPALVTAHALGFGIYRQQGNKNESDLVQMFEQNSLWNDVGYEVVDGKLEAVAHVELSRTDKS
;
A
#
# COMPACT_ATOMS: atom_id res chain seq x y z
N GLU A 1 28.80 -6.05 -11.23
CA GLU A 1 28.07 -6.68 -10.10
C GLU A 1 27.40 -5.59 -9.28
N PRO A 2 26.18 -5.84 -8.74
CA PRO A 2 25.55 -4.84 -7.88
C PRO A 2 26.38 -4.59 -6.62
N ASN A 3 26.49 -3.34 -6.22
CA ASN A 3 27.08 -2.98 -4.93
C ASN A 3 26.04 -3.14 -3.81
N TRP A 4 26.13 -4.24 -3.07
CA TRP A 4 25.22 -4.57 -1.98
C TRP A 4 25.51 -3.81 -0.67
N GLU A 5 26.61 -3.08 -0.57
CA GLU A 5 26.96 -2.33 0.65
C GLU A 5 25.95 -1.24 0.98
N ASN A 6 25.29 -0.70 -0.05
CA ASN A 6 24.30 0.37 0.10
C ASN A 6 22.85 -0.12 0.05
N LEU A 7 22.60 -1.45 -0.01
CA LEU A 7 21.29 -2.04 -0.01
C LEU A 7 21.06 -2.84 1.27
N GLN A 8 20.00 -2.50 1.99
CA GLN A 8 19.55 -3.21 3.18
C GLN A 8 18.20 -3.87 2.92
N ILE A 9 18.09 -5.17 3.12
CA ILE A 9 16.82 -5.91 3.08
C ILE A 9 16.40 -6.13 4.54
N MET A 10 15.25 -5.58 4.91
CA MET A 10 14.83 -5.51 6.30
C MET A 10 13.39 -6.02 6.47
N HIS A 11 13.12 -6.62 7.61
CA HIS A 11 11.75 -6.88 8.04
C HIS A 11 11.05 -5.58 8.47
N ALA A 12 9.72 -5.57 8.41
CA ALA A 12 8.97 -4.39 8.86
C ALA A 12 9.11 -4.14 10.36
N TRP A 13 8.92 -5.18 11.20
CA TRP A 13 8.95 -5.05 12.67
C TRP A 13 10.36 -5.05 13.25
N GLY A 14 11.09 -6.13 12.99
CA GLY A 14 12.36 -6.46 13.60
C GLY A 14 12.36 -7.88 14.15
N ALA A 15 13.42 -8.63 13.88
CA ALA A 15 13.51 -10.01 14.29
C ALA A 15 13.68 -10.12 15.82
N ALA A 16 12.88 -10.99 16.43
CA ALA A 16 13.15 -11.47 17.79
C ALA A 16 14.11 -12.66 17.71
N GLY A 17 15.24 -12.60 18.36
CA GLY A 17 16.06 -13.77 18.70
C GLY A 17 17.44 -13.84 18.07
N GLY A 18 18.44 -14.02 18.88
CA GLY A 18 19.75 -14.64 18.62
C GLY A 18 20.76 -13.91 17.74
N GLY A 19 20.45 -12.75 17.18
CA GLY A 19 21.32 -11.95 16.34
C GLY A 19 21.01 -10.46 16.45
N GLU A 20 21.69 -9.66 15.65
CA GLU A 20 21.38 -8.25 15.52
C GLU A 20 19.93 -8.08 15.06
N ARG A 21 19.16 -7.32 15.81
CA ARG A 21 17.77 -7.01 15.45
C ARG A 21 17.79 -6.17 14.18
N ASN A 22 17.09 -6.64 13.15
CA ASN A 22 17.04 -6.00 11.86
C ASN A 22 15.57 -5.77 11.45
N GLY A 23 15.14 -4.53 11.40
CA GLY A 23 13.79 -4.16 10.97
C GLY A 23 13.57 -2.66 11.01
N ILE A 24 12.69 -2.18 10.15
CA ILE A 24 12.40 -0.73 9.99
C ILE A 24 11.90 -0.13 11.31
N TYR A 25 10.91 -0.76 11.95
CA TYR A 25 10.36 -0.28 13.21
C TYR A 25 11.42 -0.29 14.33
N TYR A 26 12.22 -1.37 14.42
CA TYR A 26 13.31 -1.44 15.40
C TYR A 26 14.34 -0.33 15.16
N THR A 27 14.78 -0.14 13.92
CA THR A 27 15.73 0.92 13.55
C THR A 27 15.17 2.30 13.85
N PHE A 28 13.88 2.53 13.52
CA PHE A 28 13.21 3.78 13.86
C PHE A 28 13.29 4.07 15.37
N CYS A 29 12.93 3.08 16.20
CA CYS A 29 12.95 3.25 17.65
C CYS A 29 14.37 3.52 18.17
N SER A 30 15.35 2.73 17.73
CA SER A 30 16.76 2.87 18.15
C SER A 30 17.33 4.24 17.78
N GLU A 31 17.13 4.68 16.53
CA GLU A 31 17.72 5.90 16.01
C GLU A 31 17.06 7.17 16.55
N ASN A 32 15.81 7.08 16.99
CA ASN A 32 15.05 8.20 17.54
C ASN A 32 14.91 8.16 19.07
N ASN A 33 15.60 7.24 19.76
CA ASN A 33 15.53 7.05 21.21
C ASN A 33 14.09 6.84 21.72
N VAL A 34 13.29 6.07 20.98
CA VAL A 34 11.93 5.69 21.32
C VAL A 34 11.94 4.23 21.82
N GLU A 35 11.08 3.93 22.79
CA GLU A 35 10.97 2.58 23.34
C GLU A 35 10.50 1.59 22.27
N TYR A 36 11.30 0.55 22.04
CA TYR A 36 10.93 -0.56 21.19
C TYR A 36 10.00 -1.52 21.93
N SER A 37 8.96 -1.99 21.28
CA SER A 37 8.05 -3.00 21.81
C SER A 37 7.99 -4.21 20.87
N ASP A 38 8.23 -5.40 21.42
CA ASP A 38 8.07 -6.64 20.66
C ASP A 38 6.59 -7.00 20.45
N TYR A 39 6.35 -8.03 19.63
CA TYR A 39 4.99 -8.44 19.27
C TYR A 39 4.15 -8.84 20.48
N ILE A 40 4.71 -9.60 21.43
CA ILE A 40 3.97 -10.13 22.59
C ILE A 40 3.52 -8.99 23.49
N ASN A 41 4.45 -8.10 23.84
CA ASN A 41 4.17 -6.93 24.67
C ASN A 41 3.18 -5.97 23.99
N SER A 42 3.35 -5.77 22.71
CA SER A 42 2.48 -4.91 21.91
C SER A 42 1.07 -5.47 21.79
N ARG A 43 0.92 -6.77 21.54
CA ARG A 43 -0.37 -7.45 21.49
C ARG A 43 -1.12 -7.39 22.82
N ASN A 44 -0.40 -7.57 23.94
CA ASN A 44 -0.99 -7.44 25.26
C ASN A 44 -1.49 -6.02 25.55
N LYS A 45 -0.80 -5.01 25.04
CA LYS A 45 -1.11 -3.60 25.25
C LYS A 45 -2.20 -3.05 24.33
N PHE A 46 -2.17 -3.42 23.06
CA PHE A 46 -2.99 -2.83 22.00
C PHE A 46 -4.06 -3.77 21.43
N GLY A 47 -4.04 -5.05 21.84
CA GLY A 47 -4.91 -6.07 21.26
C GLY A 47 -4.34 -6.67 20.00
N SER A 48 -5.12 -7.55 19.35
CA SER A 48 -4.72 -8.27 18.13
C SER A 48 -5.08 -7.52 16.84
N ASP A 49 -5.95 -6.51 16.90
CA ASP A 49 -6.35 -5.73 15.74
C ASP A 49 -5.30 -4.66 15.45
N ASP A 50 -4.66 -4.79 14.30
CA ASP A 50 -3.60 -3.90 13.80
C ASP A 50 -2.51 -3.55 14.83
N THR A 51 -2.06 -4.54 15.59
CA THR A 51 -1.02 -4.36 16.63
C THR A 51 0.20 -3.62 16.07
N PHE A 52 0.64 -3.97 14.85
CA PHE A 52 1.81 -3.36 14.22
C PHE A 52 1.59 -1.89 13.87
N GLY A 53 0.42 -1.56 13.32
CA GLY A 53 0.09 -0.18 13.03
C GLY A 53 0.05 0.70 14.28
N ARG A 54 -0.48 0.17 15.38
CA ARG A 54 -0.56 0.91 16.65
C ARG A 54 0.80 1.18 17.28
N VAL A 55 1.76 0.24 17.19
CA VAL A 55 3.12 0.51 17.68
C VAL A 55 3.87 1.51 16.80
N CYS A 56 3.67 1.46 15.48
CA CYS A 56 4.24 2.46 14.58
C CYS A 56 3.67 3.86 14.85
N GLU A 57 2.36 3.95 15.05
CA GLU A 57 1.70 5.21 15.39
C GLU A 57 2.23 5.78 16.70
N LYS A 58 2.29 4.93 17.76
CA LYS A 58 2.86 5.33 19.05
C LYS A 58 4.29 5.82 18.91
N ALA A 59 5.15 5.08 18.20
CA ALA A 59 6.55 5.46 18.02
C ALA A 59 6.69 6.81 17.30
N LEU A 60 5.88 7.05 16.26
CA LEU A 60 5.83 8.35 15.59
C LEU A 60 5.44 9.50 16.53
N LEU A 61 4.46 9.27 17.41
CA LEU A 61 4.03 10.28 18.39
C LEU A 61 5.12 10.52 19.45
N ASP A 62 5.81 9.50 19.89
CA ASP A 62 6.83 9.58 20.94
C ASP A 62 8.07 10.38 20.50
N THR A 63 8.35 10.49 19.19
CA THR A 63 9.45 11.35 18.66
C THR A 63 9.17 12.84 18.78
N LYS A 64 7.95 13.25 19.13
CA LYS A 64 7.53 14.65 19.22
C LYS A 64 7.80 15.46 17.94
N GLY A 65 7.77 14.79 16.80
CA GLY A 65 7.94 15.40 15.48
C GLY A 65 9.40 15.60 15.02
N ILE A 66 10.38 15.18 15.83
CA ILE A 66 11.80 15.21 15.43
C ILE A 66 12.21 13.79 15.08
N ILE A 67 12.33 13.51 13.78
CA ILE A 67 12.64 12.17 13.26
C ILE A 67 13.94 12.22 12.48
N LYS A 68 14.83 11.28 12.77
CA LYS A 68 16.10 11.15 12.08
C LYS A 68 15.92 10.57 10.69
N GLU A 69 16.35 11.31 9.68
CA GLU A 69 16.35 10.88 8.28
C GLU A 69 17.55 9.98 8.02
N LEU A 70 17.29 8.74 7.60
CA LEU A 70 18.33 7.69 7.47
C LEU A 70 18.56 7.26 6.03
N TYR A 71 17.50 7.12 5.25
CA TYR A 71 17.54 6.46 3.95
C TYR A 71 17.39 7.44 2.78
N ASP A 72 18.08 7.16 1.70
CA ASP A 72 17.94 7.93 0.45
C ASP A 72 16.73 7.45 -0.37
N VAL A 73 16.42 6.14 -0.30
CA VAL A 73 15.29 5.49 -0.95
C VAL A 73 14.75 4.40 -0.03
N VAL A 74 13.43 4.23 0.05
CA VAL A 74 12.78 3.08 0.68
C VAL A 74 11.85 2.43 -0.33
N LEU A 75 11.98 1.12 -0.48
CA LEU A 75 11.09 0.29 -1.30
C LEU A 75 10.27 -0.59 -0.35
N VAL A 76 8.95 -0.54 -0.47
CA VAL A 76 8.02 -1.35 0.32
C VAL A 76 7.29 -2.29 -0.62
N ASP A 77 7.48 -3.60 -0.44
CA ASP A 77 6.73 -4.63 -1.14
C ASP A 77 5.50 -5.04 -0.32
N GLU A 78 4.44 -5.50 -1.00
CA GLU A 78 3.17 -5.93 -0.38
C GLU A 78 2.57 -4.87 0.57
N ALA A 79 2.55 -3.62 0.12
CA ALA A 79 2.17 -2.49 0.97
C ALA A 79 0.71 -2.56 1.48
N GLN A 80 -0.17 -3.34 0.84
CA GLN A 80 -1.53 -3.59 1.30
C GLN A 80 -1.59 -4.32 2.66
N ASP A 81 -0.52 -5.03 3.04
CA ASP A 81 -0.45 -5.73 4.31
C ASP A 81 -0.07 -4.81 5.48
N PHE A 82 0.38 -3.60 5.17
CA PHE A 82 0.84 -2.64 6.17
C PHE A 82 -0.20 -1.57 6.49
N SER A 83 -0.10 -1.05 7.71
CA SER A 83 -0.89 0.08 8.14
C SER A 83 -0.36 1.40 7.57
N VAL A 84 -1.25 2.39 7.52
CA VAL A 84 -0.90 3.78 7.18
C VAL A 84 0.25 4.32 8.04
N SER A 85 0.27 3.98 9.34
CA SER A 85 1.32 4.43 10.27
C SER A 85 2.71 3.88 9.90
N PHE A 86 2.79 2.65 9.41
CA PHE A 86 4.06 2.09 8.95
C PHE A 86 4.56 2.77 7.67
N LEU A 87 3.70 2.98 6.68
CA LEU A 87 4.08 3.71 5.47
C LEU A 87 4.51 5.15 5.78
N ARG A 88 3.83 5.79 6.71
CA ARG A 88 4.21 7.12 7.20
C ARG A 88 5.57 7.09 7.91
N MET A 89 5.84 6.07 8.72
CA MET A 89 7.15 5.87 9.36
C MET A 89 8.26 5.74 8.32
N CYS A 90 8.07 4.91 7.30
CA CYS A 90 9.02 4.78 6.18
C CYS A 90 9.29 6.13 5.50
N TYR A 91 8.23 6.90 5.25
CA TYR A 91 8.33 8.22 4.62
C TYR A 91 9.10 9.22 5.48
N GLU A 92 8.86 9.23 6.80
CA GLU A 92 9.55 10.16 7.71
C GLU A 92 11.06 9.86 7.82
N MET A 93 11.47 8.59 7.72
CA MET A 93 12.88 8.18 7.76
C MET A 93 13.67 8.51 6.49
N LEU A 94 13.01 8.99 5.43
CA LEU A 94 13.67 9.35 4.18
C LEU A 94 14.31 10.73 4.24
N LYS A 95 15.50 10.85 3.63
CA LYS A 95 16.15 12.13 3.34
C LYS A 95 15.41 12.87 2.22
N VAL A 96 15.62 14.16 2.12
CA VAL A 96 15.09 14.99 1.02
C VAL A 96 15.97 14.85 -0.23
N PRO A 97 15.39 14.66 -1.42
CA PRO A 97 13.96 14.47 -1.71
C PRO A 97 13.47 13.09 -1.26
N LYS A 98 12.30 13.05 -0.62
CA LYS A 98 11.75 11.81 -0.08
C LYS A 98 11.34 10.85 -1.20
N ARG A 99 12.05 9.72 -1.33
CA ARG A 99 11.85 8.71 -2.38
C ARG A 99 11.30 7.43 -1.77
N LEU A 100 9.98 7.38 -1.60
CA LEU A 100 9.26 6.19 -1.18
C LEU A 100 8.62 5.55 -2.41
N VAL A 101 8.93 4.27 -2.65
CA VAL A 101 8.23 3.44 -3.63
C VAL A 101 7.53 2.33 -2.88
N TYR A 102 6.25 2.13 -3.10
CA TYR A 102 5.51 1.03 -2.51
C TYR A 102 4.68 0.33 -3.58
N ALA A 103 4.82 -1.00 -3.62
CA ALA A 103 4.04 -1.87 -4.49
C ALA A 103 2.92 -2.53 -3.68
N TYR A 104 1.74 -2.62 -4.24
CA TYR A 104 0.58 -3.22 -3.59
C TYR A 104 -0.35 -3.92 -4.59
N ASP A 105 -1.06 -4.91 -4.11
CA ASP A 105 -2.12 -5.59 -4.84
C ASP A 105 -3.39 -5.62 -3.97
N GLU A 106 -4.39 -4.83 -4.35
CA GLU A 106 -5.64 -4.73 -3.60
C GLU A 106 -6.42 -6.04 -3.56
N LEU A 107 -6.27 -6.89 -4.59
CA LEU A 107 -6.95 -8.19 -4.64
C LEU A 107 -6.36 -9.20 -3.65
N GLN A 108 -5.13 -8.99 -3.18
CA GLN A 108 -4.49 -9.82 -2.16
C GLN A 108 -4.69 -9.30 -0.74
N ASN A 109 -5.39 -8.18 -0.58
CA ASN A 109 -5.62 -7.58 0.74
C ASN A 109 -6.56 -8.41 1.60
N LEU A 110 -6.01 -9.04 2.64
CA LEU A 110 -6.77 -9.87 3.58
C LEU A 110 -7.68 -9.06 4.53
N ARG A 111 -7.48 -7.76 4.63
CA ARG A 111 -8.23 -6.88 5.54
C ARG A 111 -9.45 -6.23 4.90
N LEU A 112 -9.74 -6.52 3.64
CA LEU A 112 -10.88 -5.99 2.88
C LEU A 112 -10.97 -4.44 2.85
N LYS A 113 -9.87 -3.75 3.05
CA LYS A 113 -9.80 -2.28 3.01
C LYS A 113 -8.81 -1.86 1.95
N SER A 114 -9.26 -1.08 0.99
CA SER A 114 -8.37 -0.46 0.00
C SER A 114 -7.30 0.39 0.67
N LEU A 115 -6.13 0.48 0.06
CA LEU A 115 -5.08 1.38 0.51
C LEU A 115 -5.59 2.83 0.34
N PRO A 116 -5.54 3.66 1.39
CA PRO A 116 -5.99 5.05 1.27
C PRO A 116 -5.16 5.84 0.27
N SER A 117 -5.72 6.94 -0.24
CA SER A 117 -4.97 7.84 -1.12
C SER A 117 -3.69 8.39 -0.47
N PRO A 118 -2.66 8.75 -1.24
CA PRO A 118 -1.40 9.29 -0.72
C PRO A 118 -1.60 10.46 0.25
N GLU A 119 -2.56 11.33 -0.03
CA GLU A 119 -2.88 12.47 0.84
C GLU A 119 -3.33 12.01 2.23
N LYS A 120 -4.12 10.93 2.29
CA LYS A 120 -4.58 10.35 3.56
C LYS A 120 -3.48 9.59 4.28
N ILE A 121 -2.61 8.89 3.52
CA ILE A 121 -1.47 8.15 4.10
C ILE A 121 -0.48 9.13 4.75
N PHE A 122 -0.02 10.13 4.01
CA PHE A 122 1.09 11.00 4.43
C PHE A 122 0.65 12.29 5.11
N GLY A 123 -0.65 12.62 5.04
CA GLY A 123 -1.22 13.78 5.68
C GLY A 123 -0.91 15.10 4.98
N SER A 124 -1.06 16.20 5.72
CA SER A 124 -0.92 17.56 5.19
C SER A 124 0.13 18.37 5.96
N HIS A 125 0.65 19.38 5.31
CA HIS A 125 1.44 20.43 5.93
C HIS A 125 0.57 21.31 6.85
N PRO A 126 1.16 22.11 7.74
CA PRO A 126 0.40 23.02 8.62
C PRO A 126 -0.51 24.01 7.89
N ASN A 127 -0.18 24.34 6.63
CA ASN A 127 -0.98 25.21 5.77
C ASN A 127 -2.16 24.47 5.07
N GLY A 128 -2.38 23.18 5.38
CA GLY A 128 -3.46 22.37 4.82
C GLY A 128 -3.15 21.73 3.45
N THR A 129 -2.00 22.02 2.82
CA THR A 129 -1.63 21.38 1.57
C THR A 129 -1.19 19.93 1.80
N PRO A 130 -1.57 18.95 0.95
CA PRO A 130 -1.09 17.58 1.07
C PRO A 130 0.44 17.50 1.02
N ARG A 131 1.04 16.67 1.87
CA ARG A 131 2.49 16.42 1.86
C ARG A 131 2.92 15.63 0.64
N VAL A 132 2.05 14.76 0.16
CA VAL A 132 2.24 13.96 -1.06
C VAL A 132 0.97 14.06 -1.88
N LYS A 133 1.12 14.37 -3.16
CA LYS A 133 0.04 14.36 -4.15
C LYS A 133 0.57 13.77 -5.43
N PHE A 134 -0.13 12.77 -5.96
CA PHE A 134 0.16 12.27 -7.29
C PHE A 134 -0.44 13.21 -8.34
N TYR A 135 0.32 13.44 -9.38
CA TYR A 135 -0.12 14.23 -10.51
C TYR A 135 -0.46 13.27 -11.66
N GLU A 136 -1.43 13.65 -12.47
CA GLU A 136 -1.71 12.93 -13.70
C GLU A 136 -0.45 12.92 -14.59
N ALA A 137 -0.29 11.80 -15.30
CA ALA A 137 0.80 11.66 -16.25
C ALA A 137 0.74 12.80 -17.27
N SER A 138 1.81 13.55 -17.40
CA SER A 138 1.94 14.59 -18.40
C SER A 138 3.20 14.36 -19.22
N GLU A 139 3.19 14.81 -20.47
CA GLU A 139 4.32 14.63 -21.38
C GLU A 139 5.62 15.15 -20.76
N GLY A 140 6.64 14.28 -20.72
CA GLY A 140 7.96 14.60 -20.14
C GLY A 140 8.08 14.49 -18.61
N LYS A 141 7.03 14.11 -17.89
CA LYS A 141 7.11 13.84 -16.45
C LYS A 141 6.99 12.35 -16.14
N PRO A 142 7.77 11.82 -15.20
CA PRO A 142 7.66 10.41 -14.80
C PRO A 142 6.27 10.16 -14.18
N GLN A 143 5.66 9.05 -14.56
CA GLN A 143 4.43 8.57 -13.95
C GLN A 143 4.71 8.16 -12.50
N GLN A 144 3.86 8.62 -11.58
CA GLN A 144 4.00 8.35 -10.14
C GLN A 144 3.16 7.17 -9.66
N ASP A 145 2.07 6.87 -10.37
CA ASP A 145 1.23 5.69 -10.15
C ASP A 145 1.31 4.79 -11.38
N ILE A 146 1.82 3.58 -11.21
CA ILE A 146 2.12 2.66 -12.31
C ILE A 146 1.36 1.37 -12.08
N ILE A 147 0.48 1.03 -13.03
CA ILE A 147 -0.22 -0.24 -13.04
C ILE A 147 0.56 -1.23 -13.90
N LEU A 148 0.83 -2.42 -13.33
CA LEU A 148 1.47 -3.51 -14.05
C LEU A 148 0.40 -4.28 -14.84
N GLU A 149 0.29 -3.99 -16.12
CA GLU A 149 -0.78 -4.51 -17.00
C GLU A 149 -0.64 -5.98 -17.36
N LYS A 150 0.58 -6.54 -17.29
CA LYS A 150 0.88 -7.91 -17.74
C LYS A 150 1.19 -8.83 -16.58
N CYS A 151 0.44 -9.92 -16.50
CA CYS A 151 0.75 -11.01 -15.59
C CYS A 151 1.64 -12.07 -16.27
N TYR A 152 2.85 -12.23 -15.75
CA TYR A 152 3.82 -13.25 -16.24
C TYR A 152 3.86 -14.50 -15.38
N ARG A 153 3.20 -14.49 -14.22
CA ARG A 153 3.29 -15.57 -13.22
C ARG A 153 2.20 -16.64 -13.39
N ASN A 154 0.99 -16.21 -13.72
CA ASN A 154 -0.18 -17.08 -13.72
C ASN A 154 -0.65 -17.37 -15.15
N SER A 155 -1.23 -18.56 -15.34
CA SER A 155 -1.88 -18.90 -16.59
C SER A 155 -3.14 -18.04 -16.81
N ARG A 156 -3.50 -17.82 -18.08
CA ARG A 156 -4.69 -17.00 -18.42
C ARG A 156 -5.98 -17.48 -17.75
N PRO A 157 -6.31 -18.80 -17.68
CA PRO A 157 -7.52 -19.23 -16.98
C PRO A 157 -7.51 -18.88 -15.49
N ALA A 158 -6.37 -19.06 -14.81
CA ALA A 158 -6.25 -18.71 -13.40
C ALA A 158 -6.43 -17.20 -13.17
N LEU A 159 -5.79 -16.39 -14.02
CA LEU A 159 -5.88 -14.93 -13.93
C LEU A 159 -7.30 -14.44 -14.16
N VAL A 160 -7.99 -14.93 -15.20
CA VAL A 160 -9.38 -14.56 -15.50
C VAL A 160 -10.31 -14.95 -14.37
N THR A 161 -10.12 -16.14 -13.78
CA THR A 161 -10.94 -16.57 -12.63
C THR A 161 -10.67 -15.67 -11.40
N ALA A 162 -9.42 -15.35 -11.13
CA ALA A 162 -9.05 -14.47 -10.01
C ALA A 162 -9.65 -13.06 -10.18
N HIS A 163 -9.58 -12.49 -11.38
CA HIS A 163 -10.20 -11.20 -11.69
C HIS A 163 -11.72 -11.25 -11.53
N ALA A 164 -12.38 -12.26 -12.08
CA ALA A 164 -13.83 -12.39 -11.96
C ALA A 164 -14.30 -12.48 -10.49
N LEU A 165 -13.54 -13.19 -9.66
CA LEU A 165 -13.80 -13.29 -8.22
C LEU A 165 -13.48 -11.97 -7.50
N GLY A 166 -12.36 -11.33 -7.83
CA GLY A 166 -11.91 -10.08 -7.24
C GLY A 166 -12.83 -8.90 -7.55
N PHE A 167 -13.32 -8.82 -8.78
CA PHE A 167 -14.30 -7.79 -9.17
C PHE A 167 -15.72 -8.11 -8.72
N GLY A 168 -15.96 -9.26 -8.10
CA GLY A 168 -17.27 -9.63 -7.58
C GLY A 168 -18.28 -10.01 -8.66
N ILE A 169 -17.87 -10.34 -9.90
CA ILE A 169 -18.75 -10.64 -11.05
C ILE A 169 -19.74 -11.76 -10.74
N TYR A 170 -19.37 -12.69 -9.86
CA TYR A 170 -20.22 -13.82 -9.46
C TYR A 170 -20.85 -13.66 -8.07
N ARG A 171 -20.67 -12.52 -7.40
CA ARG A 171 -21.32 -12.28 -6.11
C ARG A 171 -22.79 -11.94 -6.32
N GLN A 172 -23.67 -12.60 -5.57
CA GLN A 172 -25.06 -12.18 -5.51
C GLN A 172 -25.13 -10.87 -4.73
N GLN A 173 -25.87 -9.90 -5.27
CA GLN A 173 -26.12 -8.61 -4.58
C GLN A 173 -26.86 -8.88 -3.26
N GLY A 174 -26.13 -8.89 -2.16
CA GLY A 174 -26.65 -9.15 -0.83
C GLY A 174 -26.12 -8.16 0.19
N ASN A 175 -26.65 -7.07 0.32
CA ASN A 175 -26.55 -5.92 1.23
C ASN A 175 -26.13 -4.65 0.50
N LYS A 176 -27.08 -3.74 0.43
CA LYS A 176 -27.00 -2.45 -0.29
C LYS A 176 -25.91 -1.48 0.21
N ASN A 177 -25.05 -1.87 1.15
CA ASN A 177 -24.07 -1.00 1.79
C ASN A 177 -22.59 -1.43 1.61
N GLU A 178 -22.34 -2.53 0.93
CA GLU A 178 -20.97 -2.98 0.62
C GLU A 178 -20.80 -3.03 -0.88
N SER A 179 -19.79 -2.33 -1.41
CA SER A 179 -19.37 -2.48 -2.79
C SER A 179 -18.97 -3.94 -3.01
N ASP A 180 -19.62 -4.64 -3.94
CA ASP A 180 -19.28 -6.02 -4.29
C ASP A 180 -17.96 -6.11 -5.06
N LEU A 181 -17.40 -4.97 -5.47
CA LEU A 181 -16.11 -4.86 -6.15
C LEU A 181 -15.01 -4.60 -5.14
N VAL A 182 -14.00 -5.46 -5.15
CA VAL A 182 -12.78 -5.29 -4.35
C VAL A 182 -11.91 -4.19 -4.95
N GLN A 183 -11.89 -4.06 -6.27
CA GLN A 183 -11.15 -3.05 -7.00
C GLN A 183 -12.03 -2.44 -8.09
N MET A 184 -12.04 -1.13 -8.20
CA MET A 184 -12.71 -0.39 -9.26
C MET A 184 -11.73 0.56 -9.94
N PHE A 185 -11.62 0.48 -11.25
CA PHE A 185 -10.87 1.43 -12.05
C PHE A 185 -11.79 2.58 -12.47
N GLU A 186 -11.40 3.80 -12.17
CA GLU A 186 -12.14 5.01 -12.57
C GLU A 186 -12.01 5.35 -14.06
N GLN A 187 -11.00 4.79 -14.72
CA GLN A 187 -10.72 5.05 -16.14
C GLN A 187 -11.08 3.83 -17.01
N ASN A 188 -11.82 4.06 -18.07
CA ASN A 188 -12.19 3.01 -19.04
C ASN A 188 -10.98 2.29 -19.64
N SER A 189 -9.86 2.99 -19.83
CA SER A 189 -8.64 2.42 -20.38
C SER A 189 -8.11 1.26 -19.54
N LEU A 190 -8.18 1.37 -18.21
CA LEU A 190 -7.70 0.34 -17.29
C LEU A 190 -8.55 -0.93 -17.36
N TRP A 191 -9.85 -0.81 -17.57
CA TRP A 191 -10.71 -1.96 -17.83
C TRP A 191 -10.34 -2.66 -19.14
N ASN A 192 -10.06 -1.89 -20.19
CA ASN A 192 -9.62 -2.44 -21.46
C ASN A 192 -8.28 -3.18 -21.34
N ASP A 193 -7.35 -2.65 -20.53
CA ASP A 193 -6.02 -3.23 -20.32
C ASP A 193 -6.13 -4.61 -19.64
N VAL A 194 -7.08 -4.81 -18.75
CA VAL A 194 -7.36 -6.11 -18.11
C VAL A 194 -8.35 -6.99 -18.89
N GLY A 195 -8.75 -6.58 -20.09
CA GLY A 195 -9.56 -7.38 -21.01
C GLY A 195 -11.06 -7.24 -20.84
N TYR A 196 -11.53 -6.13 -20.29
CA TYR A 196 -12.95 -5.80 -20.17
C TYR A 196 -13.26 -4.48 -20.87
N GLU A 197 -14.47 -4.38 -21.40
CA GLU A 197 -15.02 -3.15 -21.95
C GLU A 197 -16.22 -2.72 -21.10
N VAL A 198 -16.25 -1.45 -20.73
CA VAL A 198 -17.41 -0.87 -20.05
C VAL A 198 -18.48 -0.59 -21.08
N VAL A 199 -19.60 -1.33 -21.03
CA VAL A 199 -20.72 -1.22 -22.00
C VAL A 199 -21.74 -0.23 -21.52
N ASP A 200 -22.00 -0.19 -20.21
CA ASP A 200 -22.96 0.74 -19.60
C ASP A 200 -22.59 0.99 -18.13
N GLY A 201 -23.08 2.09 -17.58
CA GLY A 201 -22.90 2.48 -16.20
C GLY A 201 -21.82 3.53 -15.96
N LYS A 202 -21.59 3.87 -14.71
CA LYS A 202 -20.59 4.86 -14.28
C LYS A 202 -19.50 4.18 -13.48
N LEU A 203 -18.25 4.52 -13.78
CA LEU A 203 -17.08 4.07 -13.03
C LEU A 203 -16.91 4.88 -11.74
N GLU A 204 -17.90 4.81 -10.87
CA GLU A 204 -17.90 5.49 -9.57
C GLU A 204 -18.16 4.45 -8.47
N ALA A 205 -17.62 4.68 -7.29
CA ALA A 205 -17.90 3.82 -6.14
C ALA A 205 -19.43 3.69 -5.89
N VAL A 206 -19.91 2.45 -5.69
CA VAL A 206 -21.33 2.13 -5.46
C VAL A 206 -22.24 2.27 -6.71
N ALA A 207 -21.70 2.55 -7.88
CA ALA A 207 -22.47 2.58 -9.12
C ALA A 207 -22.58 1.18 -9.75
N HIS A 208 -23.65 0.97 -10.53
CA HIS A 208 -23.76 -0.22 -11.38
C HIS A 208 -22.92 -0.04 -12.64
N VAL A 209 -22.10 -1.02 -12.95
CA VAL A 209 -21.28 -1.03 -14.16
C VAL A 209 -21.53 -2.35 -14.90
N GLU A 210 -21.84 -2.27 -16.18
CA GLU A 210 -21.93 -3.42 -17.05
C GLU A 210 -20.61 -3.59 -17.82
N LEU A 211 -19.95 -4.71 -17.63
CA LEU A 211 -18.69 -5.06 -18.25
C LEU A 211 -18.89 -6.17 -19.28
N SER A 212 -18.37 -5.97 -20.47
CA SER A 212 -18.25 -7.01 -21.49
C SER A 212 -16.80 -7.42 -21.63
N ARG A 213 -16.56 -8.74 -21.76
CA ARG A 213 -15.22 -9.24 -22.00
C ARG A 213 -14.81 -8.98 -23.44
N THR A 214 -13.65 -8.42 -23.64
CA THR A 214 -13.07 -8.28 -24.98
C THR A 214 -12.42 -9.58 -25.43
N ASP A 215 -12.73 -10.05 -26.65
CA ASP A 215 -12.12 -11.25 -27.24
C ASP A 215 -10.69 -11.01 -27.73
N LYS A 216 -10.04 -9.95 -27.31
CA LYS A 216 -8.63 -9.70 -27.64
C LYS A 216 -7.76 -10.65 -26.84
N SER A 217 -7.48 -11.80 -27.46
CA SER A 217 -6.49 -12.80 -27.03
C SER A 217 -5.06 -12.30 -27.20
#